data_37208c944c8ce93c0bfbcdce20e0a3e7
#
_entry.id   37208c944c8ce93c0bfbcdce20e0a3e7
#
_cell.length_a   1.000
_cell.length_b   1.000
_cell.length_c   1.000
_cell.angle_alpha   90.00
_cell.angle_beta   90.00
_cell.angle_gamma   90.00
#
_symmetry.space_group_name_H-M   'P 1'
#
loop_
_entity.id
_entity.type
_entity.pdbx_description
1 polymer ?
#
loop_
_entity_poly.entity_id
_entity_poly.type
_entity_poly.pdbx_seq_one_letter_code
_entity_poly.pdbx_strand_id
1 'polypeptide(L)'
;MLRLIIIFFILVSFESTSFSKDEYFLTLRNDKVNLRQGPSFEYPVKIFYKKKFLPVIIQDKYGNFRKIKDHENNSGWIHASQLSKKKAALVKDKSLIVFNNPTIYSKPLVILDQGKLCMVVKCQNKWCK
;
A
#
# COMPACT_ATOMS: atom_id res chain seq x y z
N MET A 1 59.93 -28.61 -19.29
CA MET A 1 59.41 -27.23 -19.29
C MET A 1 57.87 -27.33 -19.22
N LEU A 2 57.34 -27.16 -18.01
CA LEU A 2 55.87 -27.25 -17.76
C LEU A 2 55.30 -25.82 -17.84
N ARG A 3 54.49 -25.54 -18.87
CA ARG A 3 53.80 -24.25 -19.00
C ARG A 3 52.54 -24.29 -18.14
N LEU A 4 52.56 -23.62 -17.02
CA LEU A 4 51.40 -23.32 -16.19
C LEU A 4 50.52 -22.28 -16.94
N ILE A 5 49.37 -22.69 -17.41
CA ILE A 5 48.32 -21.78 -17.92
C ILE A 5 47.47 -21.42 -16.73
N ILE A 6 47.63 -20.21 -16.22
CA ILE A 6 46.78 -19.62 -15.19
C ILE A 6 45.52 -19.09 -15.94
N ILE A 7 44.42 -19.81 -15.83
CA ILE A 7 43.11 -19.32 -16.29
C ILE A 7 42.60 -18.39 -15.20
N PHE A 8 42.65 -17.09 -15.48
CA PHE A 8 42.07 -16.05 -14.63
C PHE A 8 40.56 -16.05 -14.88
N PHE A 9 39.82 -16.73 -13.98
CA PHE A 9 38.38 -16.70 -13.97
C PHE A 9 37.91 -15.35 -13.43
N ILE A 10 37.57 -14.39 -14.31
CA ILE A 10 36.93 -13.15 -13.94
C ILE A 10 35.49 -13.49 -13.60
N LEU A 11 35.19 -13.64 -12.31
CA LEU A 11 33.84 -13.64 -11.77
C LEU A 11 33.25 -12.24 -11.96
N VAL A 12 32.53 -12.05 -13.06
CA VAL A 12 31.67 -10.88 -13.23
C VAL A 12 30.48 -11.07 -12.30
N SER A 13 30.57 -10.49 -11.12
CA SER A 13 29.42 -10.36 -10.23
C SER A 13 28.38 -9.47 -10.90
N PHE A 14 27.34 -10.06 -11.47
CA PHE A 14 26.15 -9.34 -11.86
C PHE A 14 25.46 -8.85 -10.58
N GLU A 15 25.76 -7.66 -10.15
CA GLU A 15 24.96 -6.97 -9.16
C GLU A 15 23.61 -6.68 -9.79
N SER A 16 22.63 -7.50 -9.46
CA SER A 16 21.23 -7.23 -9.77
C SER A 16 20.83 -6.00 -8.96
N THR A 17 20.85 -4.83 -9.57
CA THR A 17 20.24 -3.63 -9.00
C THR A 17 18.75 -3.90 -8.90
N SER A 18 18.31 -4.31 -7.74
CA SER A 18 16.90 -4.37 -7.39
C SER A 18 16.36 -2.94 -7.43
N PHE A 19 15.67 -2.60 -8.50
CA PHE A 19 14.93 -1.36 -8.59
C PHE A 19 13.77 -1.47 -7.59
N SER A 20 13.96 -0.93 -6.39
CA SER A 20 12.89 -0.78 -5.42
C SER A 20 11.89 0.19 -6.04
N LYS A 21 10.80 -0.35 -6.56
CA LYS A 21 9.69 0.45 -7.05
C LYS A 21 9.05 1.10 -5.83
N ASP A 22 9.05 2.42 -5.78
CA ASP A 22 8.50 3.18 -4.67
C ASP A 22 7.02 2.82 -4.50
N GLU A 23 6.72 2.11 -3.42
CA GLU A 23 5.35 1.81 -3.02
C GLU A 23 4.70 3.09 -2.49
N TYR A 24 3.46 3.34 -2.88
CA TYR A 24 2.70 4.49 -2.41
C TYR A 24 1.26 4.10 -2.10
N PHE A 25 0.57 4.91 -1.30
CA PHE A 25 -0.79 4.65 -0.90
C PHE A 25 -1.80 5.39 -1.77
N LEU A 26 -2.87 4.69 -2.12
CA LEU A 26 -4.13 5.25 -2.59
C LEU A 26 -5.27 4.72 -1.72
N THR A 27 -6.46 5.26 -1.91
CA THR A 27 -7.67 4.77 -1.23
C THR A 27 -8.72 4.33 -2.24
N LEU A 28 -9.61 3.44 -1.84
CA LEU A 28 -10.74 3.03 -2.66
C LEU A 28 -11.71 4.22 -2.82
N ARG A 29 -12.12 4.50 -4.06
CA ARG A 29 -12.99 5.64 -4.38
C ARG A 29 -14.45 5.37 -4.06
N ASN A 30 -14.91 4.15 -4.28
CA ASN A 30 -16.31 3.75 -4.24
C ASN A 30 -16.58 2.78 -3.10
N ASP A 31 -17.85 2.63 -2.74
CA ASP A 31 -18.30 1.66 -1.73
C ASP A 31 -18.22 0.21 -2.23
N LYS A 32 -18.18 0.02 -3.56
CA LYS A 32 -17.98 -1.28 -4.19
C LYS A 32 -16.80 -1.19 -5.14
N VAL A 33 -15.76 -1.97 -4.88
CA VAL A 33 -14.55 -2.05 -5.70
C VAL A 33 -14.15 -3.50 -5.89
N ASN A 34 -13.85 -3.87 -7.13
CA ASN A 34 -13.50 -5.23 -7.51
C ASN A 34 -11.98 -5.39 -7.58
N LEU A 35 -11.43 -6.27 -6.75
CA LEU A 35 -10.07 -6.76 -6.87
C LEU A 35 -10.06 -7.98 -7.80
N ARG A 36 -9.29 -7.90 -8.90
CA ARG A 36 -9.21 -8.94 -9.91
C ARG A 36 -7.89 -9.71 -9.85
N GLN A 37 -7.87 -10.89 -10.42
CA GLN A 37 -6.67 -11.72 -10.49
C GLN A 37 -5.60 -11.16 -11.44
N GLY A 38 -6.01 -10.39 -12.46
CA GLY A 38 -5.12 -9.81 -13.46
C GLY A 38 -5.56 -8.43 -13.93
N PRO A 39 -4.72 -7.74 -14.74
CA PRO A 39 -4.88 -6.35 -15.14
C PRO A 39 -5.83 -6.17 -16.33
N SER A 40 -7.00 -6.79 -16.30
CA SER A 40 -8.04 -6.67 -17.33
C SER A 40 -9.41 -6.96 -16.72
N PHE A 41 -10.47 -6.48 -17.34
CA PHE A 41 -11.85 -6.79 -16.96
C PHE A 41 -12.25 -8.25 -17.23
N GLU A 42 -11.49 -8.96 -18.06
CA GLU A 42 -11.70 -10.37 -18.37
C GLU A 42 -11.26 -11.30 -17.23
N TYR A 43 -10.33 -10.84 -16.38
CA TYR A 43 -9.90 -11.62 -15.23
C TYR A 43 -10.98 -11.69 -14.16
N PRO A 44 -11.16 -12.85 -13.51
CA PRO A 44 -12.16 -13.03 -12.48
C PRO A 44 -11.89 -12.14 -11.26
N VAL A 45 -12.95 -11.75 -10.57
CA VAL A 45 -12.89 -11.00 -9.33
C VAL A 45 -12.52 -11.94 -8.19
N LYS A 46 -11.49 -11.57 -7.42
CA LYS A 46 -11.05 -12.28 -6.21
C LYS A 46 -11.79 -11.80 -4.97
N ILE A 47 -11.92 -10.48 -4.83
CA ILE A 47 -12.48 -9.82 -3.64
C ILE A 47 -13.38 -8.68 -4.08
N PHE A 48 -14.54 -8.58 -3.45
CA PHE A 48 -15.45 -7.45 -3.54
C PHE A 48 -15.28 -6.58 -2.29
N TYR A 49 -14.57 -5.47 -2.41
CA TYR A 49 -14.49 -4.51 -1.32
C TYR A 49 -15.79 -3.73 -1.19
N LYS A 50 -16.23 -3.54 0.05
CA LYS A 50 -17.44 -2.77 0.40
C LYS A 50 -17.10 -1.59 1.33
N LYS A 51 -15.89 -1.09 1.27
CA LYS A 51 -15.39 -0.08 2.21
C LYS A 51 -14.71 1.06 1.47
N LYS A 52 -15.45 2.15 1.23
CA LYS A 52 -14.90 3.39 0.67
C LYS A 52 -13.75 3.93 1.53
N PHE A 53 -12.77 4.54 0.90
CA PHE A 53 -11.57 5.10 1.50
C PHE A 53 -10.64 4.09 2.18
N LEU A 54 -10.84 2.78 2.00
CA LEU A 54 -9.88 1.80 2.47
C LEU A 54 -8.51 2.08 1.83
N PRO A 55 -7.44 2.31 2.63
CA PRO A 55 -6.11 2.53 2.09
C PRO A 55 -5.53 1.23 1.56
N VAL A 56 -4.89 1.31 0.39
CA VAL A 56 -4.21 0.21 -0.27
C VAL A 56 -2.84 0.67 -0.76
N ILE A 57 -1.87 -0.23 -0.73
CA ILE A 57 -0.53 0.00 -1.24
C ILE A 57 -0.52 -0.31 -2.73
N ILE A 58 -0.02 0.60 -3.54
CA ILE A 58 0.18 0.38 -4.98
C ILE A 58 1.56 -0.23 -5.18
N GLN A 59 1.59 -1.43 -5.75
CA GLN A 59 2.82 -2.20 -5.97
C GLN A 59 3.26 -2.17 -7.43
N ASP A 60 2.31 -2.09 -8.36
CA ASP A 60 2.62 -2.13 -9.79
C ASP A 60 1.54 -1.44 -10.62
N LYS A 61 1.87 -1.20 -11.89
CA LYS A 61 0.99 -0.57 -12.87
C LYS A 61 1.05 -1.35 -14.19
N TYR A 62 -0.11 -1.65 -14.75
CA TYR A 62 -0.23 -2.17 -16.11
C TYR A 62 -1.44 -1.51 -16.79
N GLY A 63 -1.21 -0.71 -17.83
CA GLY A 63 -2.25 0.07 -18.48
C GLY A 63 -3.06 0.90 -17.48
N ASN A 64 -4.37 0.74 -17.51
CA ASN A 64 -5.30 1.40 -16.61
C ASN A 64 -5.52 0.65 -15.29
N PHE A 65 -4.78 -0.41 -15.03
CA PHE A 65 -4.87 -1.18 -13.80
C PHE A 65 -3.69 -0.90 -12.87
N ARG A 66 -3.94 -1.06 -11.58
CA ARG A 66 -2.93 -0.96 -10.51
C ARG A 66 -2.93 -2.25 -9.71
N LYS A 67 -1.75 -2.84 -9.55
CA LYS A 67 -1.57 -3.93 -8.59
C LYS A 67 -1.54 -3.36 -7.20
N ILE A 68 -2.41 -3.84 -6.34
CA ILE A 68 -2.54 -3.35 -4.97
C ILE A 68 -2.26 -4.46 -3.96
N LYS A 69 -1.96 -4.04 -2.74
CA LYS A 69 -1.94 -4.86 -1.54
C LYS A 69 -2.74 -4.16 -0.45
N ASP A 70 -3.65 -4.88 0.19
CA ASP A 70 -4.47 -4.34 1.29
C ASP A 70 -3.85 -4.62 2.67
N HIS A 71 -4.51 -4.17 3.72
CA HIS A 71 -4.06 -4.32 5.12
C HIS A 71 -4.09 -5.77 5.62
N GLU A 72 -4.77 -6.68 4.94
CA GLU A 72 -4.83 -8.12 5.22
C GLU A 72 -3.89 -8.93 4.32
N ASN A 73 -3.01 -8.24 3.57
CA ASN A 73 -2.07 -8.81 2.61
C ASN A 73 -2.71 -9.45 1.37
N ASN A 74 -3.99 -9.16 1.09
CA ASN A 74 -4.57 -9.56 -0.20
C ASN A 74 -3.97 -8.72 -1.31
N SER A 75 -3.61 -9.35 -2.42
CA SER A 75 -3.05 -8.69 -3.60
C SER A 75 -3.84 -9.03 -4.85
N GLY A 76 -3.90 -8.09 -5.77
CA GLY A 76 -4.60 -8.21 -7.05
C GLY A 76 -4.64 -6.88 -7.79
N TRP A 77 -5.51 -6.78 -8.77
CA TRP A 77 -5.58 -5.66 -9.70
C TRP A 77 -6.90 -4.90 -9.58
N ILE A 78 -6.81 -3.58 -9.50
CA ILE A 78 -7.95 -2.66 -9.47
C ILE A 78 -7.80 -1.67 -10.62
N HIS A 79 -8.91 -1.36 -11.31
CA HIS A 79 -8.92 -0.32 -12.34
C HIS A 79 -8.69 1.05 -11.69
N ALA A 80 -7.85 1.89 -12.29
CA ALA A 80 -7.42 3.17 -11.74
C ALA A 80 -8.56 4.14 -11.42
N SER A 81 -9.68 4.05 -12.16
CA SER A 81 -10.87 4.86 -11.90
C SER A 81 -11.52 4.57 -10.53
N GLN A 82 -11.27 3.39 -9.95
CA GLN A 82 -11.80 2.98 -8.65
C GLN A 82 -10.87 3.36 -7.48
N LEU A 83 -9.77 4.06 -7.77
CA LEU A 83 -8.80 4.55 -6.80
C LEU A 83 -8.89 6.07 -6.64
N SER A 84 -8.48 6.57 -5.48
CA SER A 84 -8.50 7.99 -5.13
C SER A 84 -7.22 8.40 -4.41
N LYS A 85 -6.81 9.65 -4.62
CA LYS A 85 -5.68 10.28 -3.90
C LYS A 85 -6.08 10.83 -2.52
N LYS A 86 -7.36 10.75 -2.14
CA LYS A 86 -7.80 11.15 -0.81
C LYS A 86 -7.09 10.29 0.23
N LYS A 87 -6.60 10.92 1.29
CA LYS A 87 -5.86 10.23 2.33
C LYS A 87 -6.80 9.74 3.41
N ALA A 88 -6.63 8.51 3.83
CA ALA A 88 -7.31 7.93 4.96
C ALA A 88 -6.36 7.02 5.74
N ALA A 89 -6.64 6.84 7.01
CA ALA A 89 -5.93 5.92 7.88
C ALA A 89 -6.88 4.87 8.42
N LEU A 90 -6.40 3.65 8.53
CA LEU A 90 -7.10 2.54 9.14
C LEU A 90 -6.50 2.27 10.53
N VAL A 91 -7.34 2.20 11.55
CA VAL A 91 -6.90 1.82 12.89
C VAL A 91 -6.53 0.33 12.90
N LYS A 92 -5.25 0.03 13.07
CA LYS A 92 -4.73 -1.36 13.10
C LYS A 92 -4.70 -1.94 14.51
N ASP A 93 -4.44 -1.12 15.51
CA ASP A 93 -4.41 -1.54 16.91
C ASP A 93 -5.83 -1.75 17.46
N LYS A 94 -5.92 -2.39 18.62
CA LYS A 94 -7.22 -2.66 19.27
C LYS A 94 -8.02 -1.39 19.49
N SER A 95 -7.34 -0.31 19.86
CA SER A 95 -7.95 1.01 20.04
C SER A 95 -6.93 2.13 19.81
N LEU A 96 -7.41 3.28 19.37
CA LEU A 96 -6.63 4.48 19.18
C LEU A 96 -7.33 5.67 19.83
N ILE A 97 -6.61 6.42 20.65
CA ILE A 97 -7.15 7.65 21.28
C ILE A 97 -6.89 8.83 20.31
N VAL A 98 -7.95 9.57 20.03
CA VAL A 98 -7.87 10.83 19.30
C VAL A 98 -7.84 11.98 20.30
N PHE A 99 -6.87 12.86 20.17
CA PHE A 99 -6.65 14.01 21.04
C PHE A 99 -7.06 15.32 20.36
N ASN A 100 -7.43 16.32 21.18
CA ASN A 100 -7.80 17.65 20.68
C ASN A 100 -6.62 18.40 20.05
N ASN A 101 -5.43 18.23 20.61
CA ASN A 101 -4.18 18.84 20.12
C ASN A 101 -3.11 17.76 19.90
N PRO A 102 -2.06 18.02 19.10
CA PRO A 102 -1.01 17.06 18.77
C PRO A 102 -0.04 16.83 19.95
N THR A 103 -0.58 16.38 21.07
CA THR A 103 0.16 15.99 22.27
C THR A 103 -0.64 14.98 23.08
N ILE A 104 0.04 14.03 23.71
CA ILE A 104 -0.57 13.02 24.59
C ILE A 104 -1.13 13.64 25.88
N TYR A 105 -0.74 14.85 26.23
CA TYR A 105 -1.23 15.59 27.40
C TYR A 105 -2.51 16.39 27.11
N SER A 106 -2.96 16.39 25.86
CA SER A 106 -4.18 17.07 25.47
C SER A 106 -5.43 16.27 25.87
N LYS A 107 -6.56 16.96 25.88
CA LYS A 107 -7.86 16.34 26.17
C LYS A 107 -8.17 15.26 25.13
N PRO A 108 -8.47 14.02 25.55
CA PRO A 108 -8.95 12.98 24.65
C PRO A 108 -10.37 13.35 24.16
N LEU A 109 -10.62 13.16 22.87
CA LEU A 109 -11.91 13.42 22.23
C LEU A 109 -12.73 12.15 22.06
N VAL A 110 -12.09 11.11 21.53
CA VAL A 110 -12.76 9.84 21.20
C VAL A 110 -11.76 8.69 21.18
N ILE A 111 -12.23 7.50 21.44
CA ILE A 111 -11.50 6.25 21.26
C ILE A 111 -12.05 5.57 20.01
N LEU A 112 -11.17 5.21 19.09
CA LEU A 112 -11.49 4.52 17.85
C LEU A 112 -11.08 3.05 17.98
N ASP A 113 -11.99 2.16 17.68
CA ASP A 113 -11.73 0.73 17.66
C ASP A 113 -10.98 0.29 16.38
N GLN A 114 -10.39 -0.89 16.45
CA GLN A 114 -9.74 -1.53 15.32
C GLN A 114 -10.66 -1.60 14.10
N GLY A 115 -10.11 -1.34 12.92
CA GLY A 115 -10.83 -1.36 11.65
C GLY A 115 -11.62 -0.08 11.34
N LYS A 116 -11.63 0.92 12.22
CA LYS A 116 -12.21 2.24 11.90
C LYS A 116 -11.34 2.98 10.91
N LEU A 117 -12.00 3.66 9.96
CA LEU A 117 -11.37 4.52 8.98
C LEU A 117 -11.52 5.98 9.39
N CYS A 118 -10.43 6.73 9.26
CA CYS A 118 -10.39 8.17 9.48
C CYS A 118 -9.89 8.85 8.21
N MET A 119 -10.58 9.90 7.78
CA MET A 119 -10.05 10.76 6.74
C MET A 119 -8.89 11.57 7.31
N VAL A 120 -7.79 11.64 6.56
CA VAL A 120 -6.59 12.37 6.97
C VAL A 120 -6.50 13.66 6.16
N VAL A 121 -6.53 14.78 6.85
CA VAL A 121 -6.41 16.11 6.23
C VAL A 121 -4.94 16.48 6.07
N LYS A 122 -4.17 16.35 7.14
CA LYS A 122 -2.75 16.71 7.19
C LYS A 122 -2.03 15.91 8.25
N CYS A 123 -0.80 15.51 7.96
CA CYS A 123 0.13 14.94 8.94
C CYS A 123 1.34 15.86 9.09
N GLN A 124 1.79 16.04 10.33
CA GLN A 124 3.00 16.77 10.68
C GLN A 124 3.70 16.02 11.81
N ASN A 125 4.96 15.65 11.61
CA ASN A 125 5.70 14.79 12.54
C ASN A 125 4.94 13.46 12.78
N LYS A 126 4.66 13.13 14.03
CA LYS A 126 3.95 11.91 14.46
C LYS A 126 2.42 12.07 14.55
N TRP A 127 1.89 13.25 14.23
CA TRP A 127 0.48 13.58 14.40
C TRP A 127 -0.22 13.81 13.06
N CYS A 128 -1.43 13.28 12.94
CA CYS A 128 -2.31 13.52 11.80
C CYS A 128 -3.66 14.12 12.28
N LYS A 129 -4.20 15.04 11.46
CA LYS A 129 -5.52 15.63 11.65
C LYS A 129 -6.51 15.09 10.62
#